data_fbde7405ff8914e4c361fcc8881cb1f8
#
_entry.id   fbde7405ff8914e4c361fcc8881cb1f8
#
_cell.length_a   1.000
_cell.length_b   1.000
_cell.length_c   1.000
_cell.angle_alpha   90.00
_cell.angle_beta   90.00
_cell.angle_gamma   90.00
#
_symmetry.space_group_name_H-M   'P 1'
#
loop_
_entity.id
_entity.type
_entity.pdbx_description
1 polymer ?
#
loop_
_entity_poly.entity_id
_entity_poly.type
_entity_poly.pdbx_seq_one_letter_code
_entity_poly.pdbx_strand_id
1 'polypeptide(L)'
;MYLHLHPQNPQPRNIATITETLSSGGVIIYPTDTIYGLGCDIHQHKAIEKVCRIKNIDPRKAQLSFVCYDFSDMSRYVKTMPTPVYRMLRNHLPGPYTFILPASKEVPKLLKSKKDTVGLRIPDNLIARSIVKELGRPILSASLPGEMVEEYTDPEIIYENFGKLVDIVVNGGIGGMVPSTVIDCTGPTAVLVREGAGKWEYEEGTF
;
A
#
# COMPACT_ATOMS: atom_id res chain seq x y z
N MET A 1 19.25 4.33 4.42
CA MET A 1 19.83 2.96 4.56
C MET A 1 19.35 2.10 3.40
N TYR A 2 20.16 1.15 2.92
CA TYR A 2 19.77 0.17 1.87
C TYR A 2 19.82 -1.23 2.48
N LEU A 3 18.68 -1.94 2.49
CA LEU A 3 18.56 -3.25 3.14
C LEU A 3 18.13 -4.32 2.13
N HIS A 4 18.92 -5.38 2.02
CA HIS A 4 18.57 -6.57 1.23
C HIS A 4 17.71 -7.53 2.08
N LEU A 5 16.54 -7.91 1.57
CA LEU A 5 15.69 -8.93 2.15
C LEU A 5 15.43 -10.06 1.15
N HIS A 6 15.52 -11.30 1.63
CA HIS A 6 15.18 -12.44 0.78
C HIS A 6 13.65 -12.47 0.54
N PRO A 7 13.17 -12.50 -0.72
CA PRO A 7 11.74 -12.39 -1.04
C PRO A 7 10.87 -13.46 -0.39
N GLN A 8 11.38 -14.70 -0.30
CA GLN A 8 10.63 -15.84 0.25
C GLN A 8 10.96 -16.16 1.72
N ASN A 9 11.98 -15.51 2.28
CA ASN A 9 12.37 -15.70 3.69
C ASN A 9 13.01 -14.41 4.23
N PRO A 10 12.22 -13.33 4.42
CA PRO A 10 12.74 -12.05 4.90
C PRO A 10 13.29 -12.22 6.32
N GLN A 11 14.52 -11.71 6.52
CA GLN A 11 15.25 -11.86 7.78
C GLN A 11 14.54 -11.10 8.92
N PRO A 12 14.19 -11.76 10.04
CA PRO A 12 13.44 -11.11 11.14
C PRO A 12 14.14 -9.87 11.71
N ARG A 13 15.46 -9.88 11.79
CA ARG A 13 16.24 -8.73 12.26
C ARG A 13 16.05 -7.50 11.37
N ASN A 14 16.05 -7.68 10.06
CA ASN A 14 15.84 -6.58 9.12
C ASN A 14 14.40 -6.07 9.16
N ILE A 15 13.41 -6.97 9.31
CA ILE A 15 12.01 -6.60 9.52
C ILE A 15 11.87 -5.76 10.79
N ALA A 16 12.49 -6.15 11.92
CA ALA A 16 12.47 -5.37 13.15
C ALA A 16 13.07 -3.96 12.95
N THR A 17 14.21 -3.84 12.27
CA THR A 17 14.82 -2.53 11.95
C THR A 17 13.89 -1.64 11.14
N ILE A 18 13.18 -2.21 10.15
CA ILE A 18 12.22 -1.48 9.33
C ILE A 18 11.03 -1.00 10.17
N THR A 19 10.48 -1.86 11.03
CA THR A 19 9.32 -1.51 11.86
C THR A 19 9.66 -0.52 12.96
N GLU A 20 10.85 -0.58 13.54
CA GLU A 20 11.37 0.46 14.45
C GLU A 20 11.48 1.81 13.74
N THR A 21 12.02 1.83 12.51
CA THR A 21 12.09 3.04 11.69
C THR A 21 10.70 3.62 11.42
N LEU A 22 9.74 2.80 10.99
CA LEU A 22 8.36 3.21 10.75
C LEU A 22 7.71 3.77 12.02
N SER A 23 7.82 3.06 13.14
CA SER A 23 7.25 3.47 14.43
C SER A 23 7.83 4.78 14.95
N SER A 24 9.08 5.06 14.60
CA SER A 24 9.77 6.32 14.93
C SER A 24 9.47 7.47 13.95
N GLY A 25 8.56 7.26 12.99
CA GLY A 25 8.16 8.28 12.01
C GLY A 25 9.02 8.33 10.76
N GLY A 26 9.76 7.26 10.47
CA GLY A 26 10.52 7.12 9.23
C GLY A 26 9.64 6.78 8.03
N VAL A 27 10.19 7.03 6.85
CA VAL A 27 9.60 6.73 5.54
C VAL A 27 10.45 5.68 4.85
N ILE A 28 9.82 4.68 4.28
CA ILE A 28 10.50 3.58 3.59
C ILE A 28 10.05 3.45 2.14
N ILE A 29 10.91 2.85 1.32
CA ILE A 29 10.54 2.29 0.03
C ILE A 29 10.67 0.78 0.14
N TYR A 30 9.65 0.04 -0.32
CA TYR A 30 9.56 -1.40 -0.12
C TYR A 30 8.91 -2.11 -1.30
N PRO A 31 9.28 -3.38 -1.57
CA PRO A 31 8.70 -4.15 -2.66
C PRO A 31 7.25 -4.53 -2.36
N THR A 32 6.44 -4.63 -3.43
CA THR A 32 5.10 -5.19 -3.41
C THR A 32 4.95 -6.23 -4.54
N ASP A 33 3.76 -6.79 -4.71
CA ASP A 33 3.40 -7.65 -5.85
C ASP A 33 3.16 -6.88 -7.16
N THR A 34 3.31 -5.55 -7.13
CA THR A 34 3.24 -4.64 -8.28
C THR A 34 4.51 -3.80 -8.34
N ILE A 35 4.42 -2.50 -8.50
CA ILE A 35 5.56 -1.59 -8.39
C ILE A 35 5.98 -1.39 -6.93
N TYR A 36 7.19 -0.91 -6.70
CA TYR A 36 7.65 -0.52 -5.37
C TYR A 36 6.74 0.55 -4.74
N GLY A 37 6.53 0.44 -3.44
CA GLY A 37 5.72 1.38 -2.66
C GLY A 37 6.59 2.33 -1.82
N LEU A 38 6.17 3.59 -1.74
CA LEU A 38 6.63 4.57 -0.77
C LEU A 38 5.69 4.54 0.42
N GLY A 39 6.18 4.26 1.63
CA GLY A 39 5.31 4.01 2.78
C GLY A 39 5.78 4.57 4.10
N CYS A 40 4.82 4.76 4.99
CA CYS A 40 5.04 5.14 6.39
C CYS A 40 3.93 4.57 7.29
N ASP A 41 4.14 4.63 8.59
CA ASP A 41 3.11 4.28 9.58
C ASP A 41 1.93 5.27 9.51
N ILE A 42 0.69 4.74 9.46
CA ILE A 42 -0.55 5.53 9.37
C ILE A 42 -0.78 6.48 10.54
N HIS A 43 -0.11 6.27 11.67
CA HIS A 43 -0.22 7.12 12.87
C HIS A 43 0.85 8.22 12.95
N GLN A 44 1.82 8.23 12.04
CA GLN A 44 2.94 9.18 12.05
C GLN A 44 2.67 10.37 11.11
N HIS A 45 2.00 11.42 11.61
CA HIS A 45 1.59 12.58 10.82
C HIS A 45 2.72 13.24 10.00
N LYS A 46 3.90 13.44 10.63
CA LYS A 46 5.06 14.03 9.94
C LYS A 46 5.58 13.13 8.82
N ALA A 47 5.51 11.82 8.99
CA ALA A 47 5.90 10.87 7.96
C ALA A 47 4.92 10.90 6.78
N ILE A 48 3.62 11.00 7.04
CA ILE A 48 2.58 11.17 6.01
C ILE A 48 2.83 12.45 5.19
N GLU A 49 3.12 13.57 5.85
CA GLU A 49 3.48 14.82 5.17
C GLU A 49 4.76 14.68 4.34
N LYS A 50 5.77 13.92 4.85
CA LYS A 50 7.02 13.62 4.12
C LYS A 50 6.73 12.80 2.85
N VAL A 51 5.88 11.76 2.94
CA VAL A 51 5.42 10.97 1.77
C VAL A 51 4.74 11.87 0.74
N CYS A 52 3.81 12.72 1.15
CA CYS A 52 3.11 13.65 0.27
C CYS A 52 4.08 14.65 -0.40
N ARG A 53 5.07 15.15 0.33
CA ARG A 53 6.11 16.04 -0.19
C ARG A 53 6.97 15.35 -1.24
N ILE A 54 7.43 14.11 -1.00
CA ILE A 54 8.20 13.32 -1.97
C ILE A 54 7.40 13.11 -3.25
N LYS A 55 6.09 12.88 -3.13
CA LYS A 55 5.18 12.71 -4.27
C LYS A 55 4.74 14.04 -4.90
N ASN A 56 5.07 15.17 -4.32
CA ASN A 56 4.59 16.50 -4.74
C ASN A 56 3.06 16.57 -4.85
N ILE A 57 2.34 16.04 -3.84
CA ILE A 57 0.88 16.03 -3.78
C ILE A 57 0.38 16.70 -2.50
N ASP A 58 -0.79 17.35 -2.57
CA ASP A 58 -1.49 17.86 -1.38
C ASP A 58 -2.02 16.67 -0.55
N PRO A 59 -1.68 16.55 0.74
CA PRO A 59 -2.18 15.45 1.61
C PRO A 59 -3.70 15.29 1.59
N ARG A 60 -4.44 16.40 1.44
CA ARG A 60 -5.91 16.40 1.39
C ARG A 60 -6.50 15.91 0.07
N LYS A 61 -5.68 15.80 -0.98
CA LYS A 61 -6.05 15.31 -2.31
C LYS A 61 -5.38 13.97 -2.63
N ALA A 62 -4.48 13.53 -1.76
CA ALA A 62 -3.70 12.33 -1.97
C ALA A 62 -4.60 11.08 -1.95
N GLN A 63 -4.60 10.35 -3.04
CA GLN A 63 -5.20 9.02 -3.11
C GLN A 63 -4.18 8.00 -2.59
N LEU A 64 -4.09 7.89 -1.28
CA LEU A 64 -3.20 6.97 -0.58
C LEU A 64 -3.97 5.72 -0.19
N SER A 65 -3.31 4.57 -0.19
CA SER A 65 -3.89 3.31 0.22
C SER A 65 -3.22 2.77 1.48
N PHE A 66 -3.92 1.92 2.22
CA PHE A 66 -3.35 1.17 3.32
C PHE A 66 -2.97 -0.23 2.82
N VAL A 67 -1.76 -0.63 3.13
CA VAL A 67 -1.30 -2.01 2.98
C VAL A 67 -1.55 -2.72 4.30
N CYS A 68 -2.43 -3.73 4.25
CA CYS A 68 -2.85 -4.54 5.38
C CYS A 68 -2.16 -5.92 5.33
N TYR A 69 -2.04 -6.56 6.49
CA TYR A 69 -1.47 -7.91 6.59
C TYR A 69 -2.42 -8.97 6.06
N ASP A 70 -3.69 -8.94 6.50
CA ASP A 70 -4.73 -9.88 6.15
C ASP A 70 -6.13 -9.25 6.20
N PHE A 71 -7.17 -10.06 6.00
CA PHE A 71 -8.57 -9.60 6.06
C PHE A 71 -9.00 -9.14 7.45
N SER A 72 -8.48 -9.73 8.51
CA SER A 72 -8.80 -9.32 9.88
C SER A 72 -8.29 -7.91 10.14
N ASP A 73 -7.05 -7.63 9.74
CA ASP A 73 -6.46 -6.30 9.82
C ASP A 73 -7.22 -5.31 8.94
N MET A 74 -7.50 -5.66 7.68
CA MET A 74 -8.24 -4.82 6.72
C MET A 74 -9.63 -4.43 7.25
N SER A 75 -10.37 -5.38 7.84
CA SER A 75 -11.75 -5.17 8.28
C SER A 75 -11.90 -4.08 9.35
N ARG A 76 -10.86 -3.82 10.14
CA ARG A 76 -10.85 -2.75 11.17
C ARG A 76 -11.00 -1.36 10.57
N TYR A 77 -10.54 -1.17 9.34
CA TYR A 77 -10.51 0.12 8.65
C TYR A 77 -11.74 0.34 7.75
N VAL A 78 -12.63 -0.65 7.66
CA VAL A 78 -13.86 -0.60 6.86
C VAL A 78 -15.06 -0.40 7.78
N LYS A 79 -15.94 0.57 7.43
CA LYS A 79 -17.16 0.86 8.21
C LYS A 79 -18.21 -0.25 8.05
N THR A 80 -18.43 -0.67 6.82
CA THR A 80 -19.37 -1.73 6.44
C THR A 80 -18.83 -2.49 5.24
N MET A 81 -18.92 -3.80 5.28
CA MET A 81 -18.51 -4.68 4.20
C MET A 81 -19.64 -5.69 3.94
N PRO A 82 -20.53 -5.43 2.96
CA PRO A 82 -21.56 -6.38 2.56
C PRO A 82 -20.98 -7.73 2.16
N THR A 83 -21.73 -8.80 2.39
CA THR A 83 -21.27 -10.18 2.07
C THR A 83 -20.79 -10.35 0.63
N PRO A 84 -21.48 -9.80 -0.40
CA PRO A 84 -20.97 -9.91 -1.77
C PRO A 84 -19.62 -9.21 -1.97
N VAL A 85 -19.45 -8.00 -1.41
CA VAL A 85 -18.16 -7.27 -1.45
C VAL A 85 -17.08 -8.11 -0.76
N TYR A 86 -17.35 -8.65 0.42
CA TYR A 86 -16.39 -9.51 1.13
C TYR A 86 -15.96 -10.72 0.29
N ARG A 87 -16.93 -11.42 -0.34
CA ARG A 87 -16.62 -12.57 -1.22
C ARG A 87 -15.76 -12.17 -2.41
N MET A 88 -16.09 -11.04 -3.05
CA MET A 88 -15.31 -10.50 -4.15
C MET A 88 -13.88 -10.19 -3.73
N LEU A 89 -13.67 -9.48 -2.61
CA LEU A 89 -12.34 -9.20 -2.09
C LEU A 89 -11.56 -10.49 -1.80
N ARG A 90 -12.22 -11.50 -1.22
CA ARG A 90 -11.61 -12.82 -0.93
C ARG A 90 -11.11 -13.55 -2.18
N ASN A 91 -11.75 -13.34 -3.31
CA ASN A 91 -11.35 -13.95 -4.57
C ASN A 91 -10.15 -13.24 -5.23
N HIS A 92 -9.85 -11.99 -4.83
CA HIS A 92 -8.83 -11.16 -5.45
C HIS A 92 -7.62 -10.86 -4.55
N LEU A 93 -7.77 -11.06 -3.24
CA LEU A 93 -6.74 -10.74 -2.26
C LEU A 93 -6.28 -12.00 -1.48
N PRO A 94 -4.98 -12.14 -1.19
CA PRO A 94 -3.87 -11.24 -1.55
C PRO A 94 -3.65 -11.15 -3.06
N GLY A 95 -3.30 -9.94 -3.55
CA GLY A 95 -3.08 -9.75 -4.98
C GLY A 95 -2.97 -8.29 -5.42
N PRO A 96 -2.80 -8.07 -6.73
CA PRO A 96 -2.45 -6.77 -7.30
C PRO A 96 -3.65 -5.81 -7.41
N TYR A 97 -4.47 -5.75 -6.36
CA TYR A 97 -5.69 -4.94 -6.32
C TYR A 97 -5.67 -3.94 -5.16
N THR A 98 -6.33 -2.81 -5.38
CA THR A 98 -6.66 -1.82 -4.36
C THR A 98 -8.17 -1.60 -4.38
N PHE A 99 -8.84 -1.84 -3.26
CA PHE A 99 -10.28 -1.65 -3.13
C PHE A 99 -10.57 -0.38 -2.34
N ILE A 100 -11.39 0.52 -2.89
CA ILE A 100 -11.88 1.70 -2.21
C ILE A 100 -13.17 1.32 -1.48
N LEU A 101 -13.18 1.50 -0.15
CA LEU A 101 -14.25 1.09 0.74
C LEU A 101 -14.65 2.24 1.69
N PRO A 102 -15.88 2.23 2.25
CA PRO A 102 -16.27 3.19 3.28
C PRO A 102 -15.37 3.07 4.52
N ALA A 103 -14.73 4.19 4.90
CA ALA A 103 -13.75 4.24 5.99
C ALA A 103 -14.42 4.11 7.36
N SER A 104 -13.84 3.30 8.24
CA SER A 104 -14.23 3.22 9.64
C SER A 104 -13.71 4.43 10.45
N LYS A 105 -14.00 4.45 11.75
CA LYS A 105 -13.46 5.46 12.68
C LYS A 105 -11.97 5.26 12.96
N GLU A 106 -11.44 4.06 12.73
CA GLU A 106 -10.03 3.72 12.92
C GLU A 106 -9.11 4.38 11.87
N VAL A 107 -9.65 4.80 10.71
CA VAL A 107 -8.88 5.54 9.72
C VAL A 107 -8.58 6.95 10.25
N PRO A 108 -7.29 7.36 10.36
CA PRO A 108 -6.92 8.71 10.78
C PRO A 108 -7.60 9.78 9.92
N LYS A 109 -8.11 10.84 10.55
CA LYS A 109 -8.87 11.91 9.84
C LYS A 109 -8.11 12.53 8.68
N LEU A 110 -6.79 12.68 8.80
CA LEU A 110 -5.92 13.21 7.75
C LEU A 110 -5.91 12.33 6.49
N LEU A 111 -6.16 11.03 6.64
CA LEU A 111 -6.08 10.03 5.56
C LEU A 111 -7.44 9.67 4.98
N LYS A 112 -8.52 10.18 5.55
CA LYS A 112 -9.85 10.01 4.98
C LYS A 112 -10.00 10.90 3.75
N SER A 113 -10.50 10.32 2.67
CA SER A 113 -10.95 11.11 1.53
C SER A 113 -12.10 12.05 1.92
N LYS A 114 -12.41 13.04 1.08
CA LYS A 114 -13.61 13.90 1.28
C LYS A 114 -14.93 13.12 1.29
N LYS A 115 -14.94 11.89 0.77
CA LYS A 115 -16.10 10.97 0.73
C LYS A 115 -16.11 9.98 1.89
N ASP A 116 -15.25 10.13 2.90
CA ASP A 116 -15.05 9.17 3.99
C ASP A 116 -14.75 7.75 3.49
N THR A 117 -13.86 7.65 2.52
CA THR A 117 -13.42 6.38 1.95
C THR A 117 -11.92 6.15 2.18
N VAL A 118 -11.51 4.91 2.10
CA VAL A 118 -10.11 4.47 2.21
C VAL A 118 -9.80 3.43 1.14
N GLY A 119 -8.65 3.55 0.49
CA GLY A 119 -8.10 2.51 -0.37
C GLY A 119 -7.38 1.45 0.47
N LEU A 120 -7.71 0.18 0.27
CA LEU A 120 -7.16 -0.94 1.04
C LEU A 120 -6.58 -1.99 0.10
N ARG A 121 -5.47 -2.60 0.53
CA ARG A 121 -4.72 -3.57 -0.23
C ARG A 121 -4.11 -4.64 0.68
N ILE A 122 -4.09 -5.89 0.22
CA ILE A 122 -3.30 -6.98 0.79
C ILE A 122 -2.40 -7.49 -0.34
N PRO A 123 -1.13 -7.06 -0.42
CA PRO A 123 -0.26 -7.47 -1.51
C PRO A 123 0.15 -8.96 -1.37
N ASP A 124 0.26 -9.65 -2.49
CA ASP A 124 0.88 -10.98 -2.53
C ASP A 124 2.41 -10.86 -2.55
N ASN A 125 2.94 -10.27 -1.49
CA ASN A 125 4.37 -10.06 -1.28
C ASN A 125 4.71 -10.31 0.19
N LEU A 126 5.59 -11.28 0.44
CA LEU A 126 5.91 -11.71 1.80
C LEU A 126 6.67 -10.64 2.59
N ILE A 127 7.56 -9.85 1.96
CA ILE A 127 8.28 -8.77 2.64
C ILE A 127 7.28 -7.72 3.12
N ALA A 128 6.42 -7.19 2.23
CA ALA A 128 5.42 -6.20 2.58
C ALA A 128 4.52 -6.67 3.73
N ARG A 129 3.99 -7.89 3.63
CA ARG A 129 3.12 -8.46 4.65
C ARG A 129 3.84 -8.71 5.98
N SER A 130 5.11 -9.14 5.94
CA SER A 130 5.91 -9.33 7.16
C SER A 130 6.16 -8.02 7.90
N ILE A 131 6.44 -6.92 7.16
CA ILE A 131 6.59 -5.59 7.76
C ILE A 131 5.29 -5.17 8.45
N VAL A 132 4.14 -5.28 7.77
CA VAL A 132 2.84 -4.89 8.34
C VAL A 132 2.47 -5.75 9.54
N LYS A 133 2.73 -7.06 9.49
CA LYS A 133 2.51 -7.98 10.59
C LYS A 133 3.29 -7.58 11.83
N GLU A 134 4.58 -7.35 11.69
CA GLU A 134 5.47 -6.98 12.79
C GLU A 134 5.14 -5.59 13.34
N LEU A 135 4.78 -4.64 12.47
CA LEU A 135 4.33 -3.31 12.86
C LEU A 135 3.00 -3.34 13.65
N GLY A 136 2.15 -4.37 13.43
CA GLY A 136 0.86 -4.55 14.07
C GLY A 136 -0.24 -3.59 13.61
N ARG A 137 -0.01 -2.88 12.50
CA ARG A 137 -0.95 -1.93 11.86
C ARG A 137 -0.56 -1.67 10.41
N PRO A 138 -1.48 -1.16 9.57
CA PRO A 138 -1.20 -0.89 8.17
C PRO A 138 -0.09 0.14 7.95
N ILE A 139 0.55 0.01 6.80
CA ILE A 139 1.43 1.03 6.23
C ILE A 139 0.62 1.87 5.27
N LEU A 140 0.69 3.19 5.40
CA LEU A 140 0.29 4.09 4.33
C LEU A 140 1.17 3.84 3.12
N SER A 141 0.58 3.69 1.94
CA SER A 141 1.31 3.36 0.73
C SER A 141 0.91 4.25 -0.44
N ALA A 142 1.92 4.67 -1.17
CA ALA A 142 1.80 5.38 -2.43
C ALA A 142 2.78 4.78 -3.46
N SER A 143 2.45 4.85 -4.75
CA SER A 143 3.41 4.54 -5.81
C SER A 143 4.58 5.53 -5.79
N LEU A 144 5.79 5.09 -6.15
CA LEU A 144 6.91 6.00 -6.35
C LEU A 144 6.59 6.99 -7.48
N PRO A 145 7.07 8.24 -7.40
CA PRO A 145 7.09 9.13 -8.56
C PRO A 145 8.20 8.66 -9.50
N GLY A 146 7.97 8.79 -10.81
CA GLY A 146 8.94 8.43 -11.85
C GLY A 146 8.27 8.39 -13.21
N GLU A 147 9.00 8.72 -14.25
CA GLU A 147 8.53 8.68 -15.64
C GLU A 147 8.98 7.38 -16.33
N MET A 148 10.17 6.88 -15.98
CA MET A 148 10.73 5.66 -16.53
C MET A 148 10.45 4.47 -15.63
N VAL A 149 10.22 3.30 -16.25
CA VAL A 149 9.84 2.07 -15.52
C VAL A 149 10.92 1.65 -14.53
N GLU A 150 12.18 1.77 -14.89
CA GLU A 150 13.33 1.41 -14.07
C GLU A 150 13.40 2.23 -12.77
N GLU A 151 12.93 3.47 -12.78
CA GLU A 151 12.93 4.38 -11.63
C GLU A 151 12.05 3.91 -10.47
N TYR A 152 11.13 2.97 -10.72
CA TYR A 152 10.24 2.44 -9.68
C TYR A 152 10.19 0.91 -9.63
N THR A 153 11.07 0.21 -10.38
CA THR A 153 11.16 -1.25 -10.39
C THR A 153 12.51 -1.78 -9.95
N ASP A 154 13.61 -1.10 -10.29
CA ASP A 154 14.95 -1.51 -9.91
C ASP A 154 15.35 -0.88 -8.55
N PRO A 155 15.57 -1.68 -7.50
CA PRO A 155 15.88 -1.16 -6.18
C PRO A 155 17.22 -0.40 -6.09
N GLU A 156 18.18 -0.64 -6.98
CA GLU A 156 19.46 0.10 -7.02
C GLU A 156 19.22 1.50 -7.57
N ILE A 157 18.51 1.63 -8.69
CA ILE A 157 18.09 2.92 -9.28
C ILE A 157 17.18 3.68 -8.31
N ILE A 158 16.24 2.97 -7.66
CA ILE A 158 15.39 3.57 -6.62
C ILE A 158 16.26 4.13 -5.48
N TYR A 159 17.28 3.42 -5.03
CA TYR A 159 18.16 3.91 -3.97
C TYR A 159 18.98 5.12 -4.41
N GLU A 160 19.51 5.12 -5.62
CA GLU A 160 20.23 6.28 -6.18
C GLU A 160 19.35 7.53 -6.21
N ASN A 161 18.09 7.41 -6.67
CA ASN A 161 17.18 8.52 -6.84
C ASN A 161 16.53 8.98 -5.53
N PHE A 162 16.16 8.06 -4.66
CA PHE A 162 15.32 8.34 -3.48
C PHE A 162 16.01 8.07 -2.14
N GLY A 163 17.18 7.44 -2.11
CA GLY A 163 17.84 7.01 -0.87
C GLY A 163 18.14 8.15 0.11
N LYS A 164 18.31 9.39 -0.38
CA LYS A 164 18.50 10.60 0.44
C LYS A 164 17.18 11.18 0.95
N LEU A 165 16.04 10.81 0.37
CA LEU A 165 14.72 11.33 0.70
C LEU A 165 13.99 10.46 1.72
N VAL A 166 14.38 9.18 1.84
CA VAL A 166 13.75 8.20 2.71
C VAL A 166 14.74 7.62 3.72
N ASP A 167 14.24 6.98 4.75
CA ASP A 167 15.08 6.44 5.82
C ASP A 167 15.62 5.05 5.43
N ILE A 168 14.80 4.22 4.77
CA ILE A 168 15.19 2.89 4.28
C ILE A 168 14.67 2.67 2.87
N VAL A 169 15.51 2.10 2.01
CA VAL A 169 15.09 1.43 0.77
C VAL A 169 15.33 -0.07 0.95
N VAL A 170 14.26 -0.84 0.81
CA VAL A 170 14.26 -2.30 0.94
C VAL A 170 14.45 -2.91 -0.43
N ASN A 171 15.57 -3.60 -0.65
CA ASN A 171 15.77 -4.40 -1.85
C ASN A 171 15.19 -5.80 -1.64
N GLY A 172 14.11 -6.11 -2.33
CA GLY A 172 13.50 -7.45 -2.41
C GLY A 172 13.55 -8.04 -3.84
N GLY A 173 14.45 -7.52 -4.68
CA GLY A 173 14.56 -7.88 -6.10
C GLY A 173 13.83 -6.88 -7.02
N ILE A 174 13.87 -7.14 -8.31
CA ILE A 174 13.19 -6.31 -9.31
C ILE A 174 11.67 -6.32 -9.08
N GLY A 175 11.06 -5.15 -9.04
CA GLY A 175 9.62 -4.98 -8.86
C GLY A 175 8.82 -5.21 -10.14
N GLY A 176 7.49 -5.22 -9.99
CA GLY A 176 6.58 -5.23 -11.14
C GLY A 176 6.57 -3.88 -11.89
N MET A 177 6.12 -3.91 -13.14
CA MET A 177 6.09 -2.72 -14.02
C MET A 177 4.72 -2.04 -14.05
N VAL A 178 3.68 -2.74 -13.60
CA VAL A 178 2.29 -2.27 -13.68
C VAL A 178 1.74 -2.04 -12.27
N PRO A 179 1.13 -0.88 -11.98
CA PRO A 179 0.52 -0.61 -10.67
C PRO A 179 -0.70 -1.49 -10.43
N SER A 180 -1.24 -1.45 -9.21
CA SER A 180 -2.44 -2.20 -8.84
C SER A 180 -3.67 -1.74 -9.61
N THR A 181 -4.58 -2.68 -9.92
CA THR A 181 -5.94 -2.39 -10.36
C THR A 181 -6.74 -1.77 -9.22
N VAL A 182 -7.47 -0.68 -9.48
CA VAL A 182 -8.24 0.05 -8.46
C VAL A 182 -9.73 -0.09 -8.71
N ILE A 183 -10.45 -0.57 -7.70
CA ILE A 183 -11.89 -0.82 -7.75
C ILE A 183 -12.58 -0.02 -6.64
N ASP A 184 -13.60 0.76 -7.01
CA ASP A 184 -14.47 1.46 -6.06
C ASP A 184 -15.66 0.57 -5.69
N CYS A 185 -15.77 0.20 -4.41
CA CYS A 185 -16.83 -0.61 -3.84
C CYS A 185 -17.70 0.18 -2.85
N THR A 186 -17.76 1.49 -2.99
CA THR A 186 -18.56 2.36 -2.12
C THR A 186 -20.00 2.51 -2.57
N GLY A 187 -20.29 2.20 -3.84
CA GLY A 187 -21.62 2.21 -4.44
C GLY A 187 -22.32 0.86 -4.38
N PRO A 188 -23.50 0.75 -5.04
CA PRO A 188 -24.26 -0.51 -5.12
C PRO A 188 -23.57 -1.57 -5.99
N THR A 189 -22.66 -1.18 -6.87
CA THR A 189 -21.88 -2.05 -7.75
C THR A 189 -20.41 -1.68 -7.67
N ALA A 190 -19.52 -2.64 -7.94
CA ALA A 190 -18.10 -2.38 -8.03
C ALA A 190 -17.78 -1.67 -9.35
N VAL A 191 -17.00 -0.60 -9.28
CA VAL A 191 -16.61 0.21 -10.43
C VAL A 191 -15.10 0.18 -10.62
N LEU A 192 -14.63 -0.19 -11.81
CA LEU A 192 -13.21 -0.10 -12.18
C LEU A 192 -12.82 1.37 -12.29
N VAL A 193 -11.92 1.82 -11.40
CA VAL A 193 -11.39 3.20 -11.39
C VAL A 193 -10.11 3.31 -12.20
N ARG A 194 -9.28 2.28 -12.15
CA ARG A 194 -8.02 2.20 -12.89
C ARG A 194 -7.68 0.75 -13.19
N GLU A 195 -7.44 0.47 -14.44
CA GLU A 195 -6.83 -0.79 -14.88
C GLU A 195 -5.37 -0.86 -14.44
N GLY A 196 -4.91 -2.04 -14.05
CA GLY A 196 -3.57 -2.30 -13.56
C GLY A 196 -3.17 -3.76 -13.74
N ALA A 197 -2.27 -4.26 -12.89
CA ALA A 197 -1.73 -5.61 -12.98
C ALA A 197 -2.78 -6.72 -12.71
N GLY A 198 -3.82 -6.43 -11.94
CA GLY A 198 -4.92 -7.35 -11.68
C GLY A 198 -5.92 -7.34 -12.84
N LYS A 199 -6.21 -8.50 -13.41
CA LYS A 199 -7.30 -8.63 -14.39
C LYS A 199 -8.65 -8.39 -13.72
N TRP A 200 -9.49 -7.58 -14.34
CA TRP A 200 -10.82 -7.28 -13.84
C TRP A 200 -11.86 -7.69 -14.87
N GLU A 201 -12.49 -8.83 -14.63
CA GLU A 201 -13.56 -9.40 -15.47
C GLU A 201 -14.85 -9.49 -14.62
N TYR A 202 -15.32 -8.34 -14.12
CA TYR A 202 -16.51 -8.32 -13.30
C TYR A 202 -17.70 -7.84 -14.13
N GLU A 203 -18.70 -8.72 -14.34
CA GLU A 203 -19.95 -8.35 -14.98
C GLU A 203 -20.76 -7.42 -14.07
N GLU A 204 -21.25 -6.30 -14.62
CA GLU A 204 -22.15 -5.38 -13.91
C GLU A 204 -23.38 -6.15 -13.41
N GLY A 205 -23.62 -6.17 -12.11
CA GLY A 205 -24.87 -6.65 -11.54
C GLY A 205 -24.80 -7.67 -10.41
N THR A 206 -23.63 -8.00 -9.87
CA THR A 206 -23.50 -9.06 -8.85
C THR A 206 -23.02 -8.54 -7.49
N PHE A 207 -23.84 -7.77 -6.79
CA PHE A 207 -23.78 -7.64 -5.35
C PHE A 207 -25.02 -8.22 -4.70
#